data_8cfe3c26496e29d0a8d3e9c013f38526
#
_entry.id   8cfe3c26496e29d0a8d3e9c013f38526
#
_cell.length_a   1.000
_cell.length_b   1.000
_cell.length_c   1.000
_cell.angle_alpha   90.00
_cell.angle_beta   90.00
_cell.angle_gamma   90.00
#
_symmetry.space_group_name_H-M   'P 1'
#
loop_
_entity.id
_entity.type
_entity.pdbx_description
1 polymer ?
#
loop_
_entity_poly.entity_id
_entity_poly.type
_entity_poly.pdbx_seq_one_letter_code
_entity_poly.pdbx_strand_id
1 'polypeptide(L)'
;MCTYTTDNTRTTTTGTQPHTQHAPREVFPTLDTLTHLAREQTYTIAPIACELDSHFTTPLDVLRMLQTVSHHVYLLESARQAHARGRYSFLGFNPKLTIFCENETLHIGDVELPARNPTEAIRQLLRKYKSPHLPNMPSFTGGLVGYIAFEYLRYKEPTLTAALGATNAAAPGTTAPGTTATANPPIQQTPARDLDLMLFDKVIAFDNKTHKLILIVNIKLNHVEEHYRKGVFELNELVHLLNTPAPLRNEEGHVTSPITAAFTKQEFCNTVRRVQTHIQNGDIFQLVLSNQMSARFTGSLLGTYRELRRINPSPYMFYFCGTDIEVAGASPETLVELKEGVLHTYPLAGTRPRGTTPQEDDARAAELLADKKECAEHNMLVDLGRNDLGRISTFGSVVVEKFHAIEKFSHVMHIGSTVRGHIQHGFDALDAIAAVMPAGTLSGAPKIRACELIGTFEKVKRGIYGGALGYIDFTGNMDMCIGIRLIYKKAGRVFVHTGAGIVADSIPEHEFNECIHKAKSSFAALGYTGEVE
;
A
#
# COMPACT_ATOMS: atom_id res chain seq x y z
N MET A 1 -27.90 76.01 7.22
CA MET A 1 -28.57 76.20 8.51
C MET A 1 -28.51 74.92 9.27
N CYS A 2 -27.73 74.93 10.28
CA CYS A 2 -28.01 74.49 11.66
C CYS A 2 -28.34 72.98 11.79
N THR A 3 -27.82 72.27 12.63
CA THR A 3 -26.87 72.33 13.78
C THR A 3 -26.96 70.99 14.48
N TYR A 4 -25.83 70.41 14.90
CA TYR A 4 -25.52 69.78 16.20
C TYR A 4 -26.36 68.64 16.70
N THR A 5 -25.84 67.67 17.28
CA THR A 5 -24.83 67.26 18.26
C THR A 5 -25.31 65.92 18.76
N THR A 6 -24.66 64.96 19.25
CA THR A 6 -23.67 64.78 20.29
C THR A 6 -23.35 63.27 20.42
N ASP A 7 -22.12 63.01 20.63
CA ASP A 7 -21.53 62.10 21.61
C ASP A 7 -22.33 60.89 22.12
N ASN A 8 -21.79 59.67 21.86
CA ASN A 8 -21.93 58.60 22.84
C ASN A 8 -20.78 57.60 22.72
N THR A 9 -19.83 57.78 23.58
CA THR A 9 -18.79 56.79 23.97
C THR A 9 -19.43 55.47 24.33
N ARG A 10 -19.24 54.43 23.49
CA ARG A 10 -19.45 53.05 23.86
C ARG A 10 -18.13 52.40 24.18
N THR A 11 -17.84 52.25 25.45
CA THR A 11 -16.86 51.35 26.05
C THR A 11 -17.11 49.93 25.53
N THR A 12 -16.23 49.44 24.66
CA THR A 12 -16.17 48.02 24.30
C THR A 12 -15.48 47.27 25.43
N THR A 13 -16.27 46.68 26.30
CA THR A 13 -15.81 45.60 27.19
C THR A 13 -15.49 44.39 26.32
N THR A 14 -14.21 44.08 26.20
CA THR A 14 -13.70 42.78 25.68
C THR A 14 -14.12 41.68 26.65
N GLY A 15 -15.26 41.08 26.37
CA GLY A 15 -15.67 39.83 26.99
C GLY A 15 -14.78 38.69 26.47
N THR A 16 -13.81 38.28 27.26
CA THR A 16 -13.18 36.96 27.16
C THR A 16 -14.29 35.93 27.28
N GLN A 17 -14.63 35.29 26.17
CA GLN A 17 -15.49 34.11 26.23
C GLN A 17 -14.79 33.04 27.09
N PRO A 18 -15.49 32.42 28.04
CA PRO A 18 -14.92 31.36 28.85
C PRO A 18 -14.62 30.17 27.95
N HIS A 19 -13.40 29.61 28.07
CA HIS A 19 -13.04 28.32 27.55
C HIS A 19 -14.16 27.33 27.91
N THR A 20 -14.90 26.90 26.90
CA THR A 20 -15.83 25.78 27.05
C THR A 20 -15.04 24.58 27.52
N GLN A 21 -15.14 24.26 28.80
CA GLN A 21 -14.71 22.97 29.34
C GLN A 21 -15.54 21.93 28.59
N HIS A 22 -14.91 21.26 27.60
CA HIS A 22 -15.50 20.10 26.96
C HIS A 22 -15.74 19.05 28.05
N ALA A 23 -16.96 18.52 28.12
CA ALA A 23 -17.28 17.41 29.00
C ALA A 23 -16.27 16.27 28.79
N PRO A 24 -15.87 15.54 29.85
CA PRO A 24 -14.93 14.43 29.71
C PRO A 24 -15.48 13.46 28.68
N ARG A 25 -14.71 13.20 27.62
CA ARG A 25 -15.10 12.28 26.55
C ARG A 25 -15.13 10.87 27.10
N GLU A 26 -16.12 10.10 26.66
CA GLU A 26 -16.22 8.70 26.98
C GLU A 26 -15.06 7.93 26.33
N VAL A 27 -14.20 7.37 27.17
CA VAL A 27 -13.12 6.48 26.72
C VAL A 27 -13.58 5.04 26.86
N PHE A 28 -13.44 4.29 25.79
CA PHE A 28 -13.78 2.86 25.75
C PHE A 28 -12.61 2.01 25.24
N PRO A 29 -12.47 0.76 25.71
CA PRO A 29 -13.20 0.17 26.82
C PRO A 29 -12.83 0.83 28.17
N THR A 30 -13.64 0.55 29.19
CA THR A 30 -13.41 1.05 30.56
C THR A 30 -12.18 0.40 31.20
N LEU A 31 -11.63 1.04 32.23
CA LEU A 31 -10.53 0.48 33.02
C LEU A 31 -10.87 -0.90 33.59
N ASP A 32 -12.11 -1.11 34.07
CA ASP A 32 -12.56 -2.40 34.63
C ASP A 32 -12.49 -3.51 33.59
N THR A 33 -12.94 -3.24 32.35
CA THR A 33 -12.84 -4.19 31.24
C THR A 33 -11.39 -4.58 30.97
N LEU A 34 -10.48 -3.61 30.94
CA LEU A 34 -9.06 -3.88 30.68
C LEU A 34 -8.36 -4.54 31.87
N THR A 35 -8.79 -4.26 33.09
CA THR A 35 -8.30 -4.94 34.28
C THR A 35 -8.67 -6.43 34.29
N HIS A 36 -9.86 -6.76 33.79
CA HIS A 36 -10.26 -8.16 33.58
C HIS A 36 -9.41 -8.85 32.52
N LEU A 37 -9.22 -8.22 31.36
CA LEU A 37 -8.36 -8.75 30.29
C LEU A 37 -6.90 -8.93 30.74
N ALA A 38 -6.37 -8.02 31.54
CA ALA A 38 -5.01 -8.10 32.07
C ALA A 38 -4.79 -9.34 32.96
N ARG A 39 -5.82 -9.79 33.67
CA ARG A 39 -5.75 -11.01 34.52
C ARG A 39 -5.63 -12.30 33.71
N GLU A 40 -6.12 -12.31 32.46
CA GLU A 40 -6.04 -13.49 31.59
C GLU A 40 -4.62 -13.75 31.09
N GLN A 41 -3.72 -12.76 31.13
CA GLN A 41 -2.31 -12.81 30.68
C GLN A 41 -2.13 -13.29 29.22
N THR A 42 -3.19 -13.26 28.43
CA THR A 42 -3.18 -13.69 27.02
C THR A 42 -2.64 -12.60 26.10
N TYR A 43 -2.85 -11.33 26.48
CA TYR A 43 -2.50 -10.16 25.72
C TYR A 43 -1.47 -9.29 26.45
N THR A 44 -0.67 -8.56 25.68
CA THR A 44 0.37 -7.67 26.23
C THR A 44 -0.05 -6.21 26.19
N ILE A 45 -0.89 -5.86 25.24
CA ILE A 45 -1.45 -4.52 25.05
C ILE A 45 -2.95 -4.61 24.78
N ALA A 46 -3.64 -3.48 24.88
CA ALA A 46 -5.01 -3.34 24.39
C ALA A 46 -5.26 -1.91 23.91
N PRO A 47 -6.12 -1.69 22.90
CA PRO A 47 -6.52 -0.36 22.46
C PRO A 47 -7.51 0.26 23.46
N ILE A 48 -7.35 1.56 23.69
CA ILE A 48 -8.37 2.45 24.23
C ILE A 48 -8.70 3.51 23.18
N ALA A 49 -9.94 3.95 23.14
CA ALA A 49 -10.37 4.90 22.12
C ALA A 49 -11.35 5.92 22.67
N CYS A 50 -11.45 7.05 21.98
CA CYS A 50 -12.55 8.01 22.14
C CYS A 50 -13.03 8.49 20.77
N GLU A 51 -14.32 8.83 20.67
CA GLU A 51 -14.87 9.47 19.50
C GLU A 51 -14.71 10.99 19.56
N LEU A 52 -14.42 11.58 18.42
CA LEU A 52 -14.36 13.03 18.24
C LEU A 52 -15.26 13.42 17.08
N ASP A 53 -16.24 14.31 17.35
CA ASP A 53 -16.97 14.97 16.29
C ASP A 53 -16.01 15.89 15.53
N SER A 54 -15.80 15.59 14.27
CA SER A 54 -14.74 16.19 13.49
C SER A 54 -15.26 17.39 12.69
N HIS A 55 -14.53 18.50 12.73
CA HIS A 55 -14.68 19.59 11.78
C HIS A 55 -13.94 19.33 10.46
N PHE A 56 -13.12 18.26 10.41
CA PHE A 56 -12.46 17.85 9.17
C PHE A 56 -13.47 17.21 8.23
N THR A 57 -13.46 17.66 7.00
CA THR A 57 -14.36 17.15 5.95
C THR A 57 -13.81 15.90 5.29
N THR A 58 -12.48 15.73 5.30
CA THR A 58 -11.82 14.59 4.63
C THR A 58 -10.63 14.04 5.43
N PRO A 59 -10.29 12.75 5.26
CA PRO A 59 -9.06 12.17 5.82
C PRO A 59 -7.80 12.92 5.38
N LEU A 60 -7.81 13.53 4.20
CA LEU A 60 -6.68 14.29 3.66
C LEU A 60 -6.39 15.56 4.47
N ASP A 61 -7.44 16.19 5.02
CA ASP A 61 -7.27 17.37 5.87
C ASP A 61 -6.60 16.99 7.20
N VAL A 62 -6.99 15.84 7.76
CA VAL A 62 -6.32 15.25 8.94
C VAL A 62 -4.85 14.96 8.63
N LEU A 63 -4.56 14.32 7.49
CA LEU A 63 -3.19 14.00 7.08
C LEU A 63 -2.31 15.25 7.00
N ARG A 64 -2.82 16.34 6.41
CA ARG A 64 -2.10 17.63 6.33
C ARG A 64 -1.77 18.19 7.71
N MET A 65 -2.69 18.07 8.64
CA MET A 65 -2.45 18.46 10.03
C MET A 65 -1.31 17.62 10.64
N LEU A 66 -1.36 16.30 10.49
CA LEU A 66 -0.35 15.40 11.02
C LEU A 66 1.06 15.66 10.42
N GLN A 67 1.14 16.07 9.16
CA GLN A 67 2.40 16.45 8.51
C GLN A 67 3.06 17.68 9.12
N THR A 68 2.33 18.51 9.85
CA THR A 68 2.93 19.67 10.55
C THR A 68 3.75 19.28 11.76
N VAL A 69 3.46 18.11 12.35
CA VAL A 69 4.08 17.61 13.58
C VAL A 69 4.93 16.37 13.41
N SER A 70 4.81 15.68 12.27
CA SER A 70 5.59 14.46 12.00
C SER A 70 6.00 14.38 10.54
N HIS A 71 7.25 13.93 10.31
CA HIS A 71 7.69 13.56 8.97
C HIS A 71 7.08 12.21 8.55
N HIS A 72 7.02 11.25 9.49
CA HIS A 72 6.48 9.92 9.24
C HIS A 72 4.97 9.94 9.44
N VAL A 73 4.25 9.82 8.35
CA VAL A 73 2.79 9.77 8.34
C VAL A 73 2.30 8.73 7.34
N TYR A 74 1.11 8.22 7.56
CA TYR A 74 0.39 7.43 6.54
C TYR A 74 -1.08 7.79 6.47
N LEU A 75 -1.68 7.51 5.32
CA LEU A 75 -3.11 7.46 5.08
C LEU A 75 -3.41 6.22 4.24
N LEU A 76 -4.26 5.36 4.75
CA LEU A 76 -4.82 4.21 4.05
C LEU A 76 -6.33 4.40 3.94
N GLU A 77 -6.85 4.41 2.73
CA GLU A 77 -8.29 4.56 2.47
C GLU A 77 -8.76 3.62 1.34
N SER A 78 -10.07 3.48 1.22
CA SER A 78 -10.69 2.72 0.14
C SER A 78 -11.72 3.58 -0.56
N ALA A 79 -11.77 3.51 -1.88
CA ALA A 79 -12.80 4.21 -2.65
C ALA A 79 -14.18 3.64 -2.30
N ARG A 80 -15.12 4.52 -1.95
CA ARG A 80 -16.44 4.20 -1.37
C ARG A 80 -17.32 3.24 -2.17
N GLN A 81 -17.08 3.15 -3.47
CA GLN A 81 -17.99 2.40 -4.38
C GLN A 81 -17.67 0.91 -4.46
N ALA A 82 -16.58 0.46 -3.90
CA ALA A 82 -16.06 -0.86 -4.23
C ALA A 82 -16.33 -1.97 -3.21
N HIS A 83 -16.91 -1.77 -2.02
CA HIS A 83 -17.31 -2.84 -1.07
C HIS A 83 -17.49 -2.30 0.37
N ALA A 84 -18.03 -3.11 1.28
CA ALA A 84 -18.16 -2.87 2.73
C ALA A 84 -16.82 -2.50 3.44
N ARG A 85 -15.69 -2.62 2.75
CA ARG A 85 -14.32 -2.27 3.20
C ARG A 85 -14.08 -0.77 3.37
N GLY A 86 -14.81 0.08 2.66
CA GLY A 86 -14.57 1.54 2.66
C GLY A 86 -15.14 2.29 3.86
N ARG A 87 -15.50 1.61 4.95
CA ARG A 87 -16.05 2.29 6.11
C ARG A 87 -15.03 3.19 6.79
N TYR A 88 -13.80 2.73 6.97
CA TYR A 88 -12.77 3.48 7.66
C TYR A 88 -11.63 3.90 6.74
N SER A 89 -11.10 5.10 6.99
CA SER A 89 -9.78 5.52 6.53
C SER A 89 -8.86 5.59 7.74
N PHE A 90 -7.66 5.06 7.63
CA PHE A 90 -6.70 4.96 8.73
C PHE A 90 -5.54 5.92 8.53
N LEU A 91 -5.21 6.66 9.58
CA LEU A 91 -4.09 7.58 9.60
C LEU A 91 -3.22 7.31 10.84
N GLY A 92 -1.93 7.55 10.68
CA GLY A 92 -1.00 7.52 11.79
C GLY A 92 0.16 8.46 11.54
N PHE A 93 0.84 8.78 12.62
CA PHE A 93 2.00 9.66 12.63
C PHE A 93 2.92 9.30 13.78
N ASN A 94 4.16 9.75 13.71
CA ASN A 94 5.15 9.56 14.76
C ASN A 94 5.25 8.08 15.21
N PRO A 95 5.73 7.18 14.34
CA PRO A 95 5.81 5.74 14.64
C PRO A 95 6.72 5.50 15.84
N LYS A 96 6.39 4.46 16.61
CA LYS A 96 7.18 4.03 17.76
C LYS A 96 8.52 3.44 17.34
N LEU A 97 8.55 2.76 16.21
CA LEU A 97 9.74 2.15 15.62
C LEU A 97 9.64 2.21 14.09
N THR A 98 10.78 2.38 13.44
CA THR A 98 10.97 2.12 12.02
C THR A 98 11.67 0.78 11.85
N ILE A 99 11.27 -0.01 10.86
CA ILE A 99 11.82 -1.33 10.57
C ILE A 99 12.10 -1.38 9.08
N PHE A 100 13.35 -1.49 8.69
CA PHE A 100 13.69 -1.58 7.28
C PHE A 100 14.83 -2.56 7.02
N CYS A 101 14.85 -3.11 5.83
CA CYS A 101 15.90 -4.03 5.39
C CYS A 101 16.58 -3.46 4.14
N GLU A 102 17.88 -3.29 4.22
CA GLU A 102 18.71 -2.75 3.15
C GLU A 102 20.09 -3.40 3.19
N ASN A 103 20.62 -3.78 2.02
CA ASN A 103 21.97 -4.35 1.91
C ASN A 103 22.23 -5.52 2.88
N GLU A 104 21.27 -6.45 2.98
CA GLU A 104 21.32 -7.63 3.86
C GLU A 104 21.42 -7.30 5.36
N THR A 105 21.09 -6.07 5.75
CA THR A 105 20.99 -5.62 7.14
C THR A 105 19.54 -5.26 7.45
N LEU A 106 19.01 -5.81 8.54
CA LEU A 106 17.71 -5.47 9.10
C LEU A 106 17.90 -4.45 10.23
N HIS A 107 17.25 -3.31 10.12
CA HIS A 107 17.22 -2.25 11.12
C HIS A 107 15.87 -2.29 11.84
N ILE A 108 15.88 -2.29 13.17
CA ILE A 108 14.69 -2.19 14.05
C ILE A 108 14.95 -1.07 15.05
N GLY A 109 14.44 0.14 14.77
CA GLY A 109 14.86 1.34 15.49
C GLY A 109 16.37 1.52 15.36
N ASP A 110 17.07 1.60 16.50
CA ASP A 110 18.53 1.76 16.57
C ASP A 110 19.31 0.43 16.54
N VAL A 111 18.61 -0.70 16.39
CA VAL A 111 19.25 -2.04 16.41
C VAL A 111 19.46 -2.53 14.98
N GLU A 112 20.68 -2.96 14.69
CA GLU A 112 21.07 -3.57 13.41
C GLU A 112 21.27 -5.07 13.58
N LEU A 113 20.70 -5.87 12.68
CA LEU A 113 20.79 -7.32 12.66
C LEU A 113 21.10 -7.81 11.24
N PRO A 114 21.87 -8.89 11.06
CA PRO A 114 22.00 -9.52 9.76
C PRO A 114 20.63 -9.98 9.24
N ALA A 115 20.27 -9.64 8.01
CA ALA A 115 18.99 -9.98 7.40
C ALA A 115 18.93 -11.42 6.88
N ARG A 116 19.35 -12.40 7.71
CA ARG A 116 19.26 -13.83 7.34
C ARG A 116 17.80 -14.33 7.34
N ASN A 117 17.01 -13.88 8.28
CA ASN A 117 15.59 -14.18 8.40
C ASN A 117 14.84 -12.98 8.99
N PRO A 118 14.61 -11.93 8.19
CA PRO A 118 13.94 -10.72 8.68
C PRO A 118 12.50 -11.01 9.13
N THR A 119 11.82 -11.99 8.54
CA THR A 119 10.47 -12.41 8.93
C THR A 119 10.41 -12.82 10.41
N GLU A 120 11.37 -13.63 10.89
CA GLU A 120 11.35 -14.08 12.28
C GLU A 120 11.63 -12.95 13.27
N ALA A 121 12.52 -12.02 12.93
CA ALA A 121 12.77 -10.86 13.77
C ALA A 121 11.52 -9.96 13.92
N ILE A 122 10.80 -9.74 12.80
CA ILE A 122 9.53 -9.00 12.82
C ILE A 122 8.47 -9.75 13.62
N ARG A 123 8.38 -11.09 13.47
CA ARG A 123 7.46 -11.94 14.25
C ARG A 123 7.72 -11.83 15.75
N GLN A 124 8.98 -11.87 16.17
CA GLN A 124 9.36 -11.70 17.58
C GLN A 124 9.00 -10.30 18.11
N LEU A 125 9.12 -9.27 17.28
CA LEU A 125 8.67 -7.94 17.62
C LEU A 125 7.14 -7.90 17.80
N LEU A 126 6.36 -8.43 16.87
CA LEU A 126 4.89 -8.44 16.93
C LEU A 126 4.37 -9.22 18.16
N ARG A 127 5.03 -10.30 18.56
CA ARG A 127 4.67 -11.04 19.78
C ARG A 127 4.68 -10.18 21.06
N LYS A 128 5.46 -9.07 21.08
CA LYS A 128 5.49 -8.10 22.19
C LYS A 128 4.29 -7.16 22.20
N TYR A 129 3.46 -7.17 21.14
CA TYR A 129 2.33 -6.27 20.95
C TYR A 129 1.03 -7.04 20.68
N LYS A 130 0.84 -8.19 21.33
CA LYS A 130 -0.38 -8.99 21.14
C LYS A 130 -1.58 -8.29 21.76
N SER A 131 -2.59 -7.98 20.94
CA SER A 131 -3.80 -7.24 21.29
C SER A 131 -5.07 -8.09 21.11
N PRO A 132 -6.12 -7.92 21.94
CA PRO A 132 -7.41 -8.55 21.74
C PRO A 132 -8.21 -7.87 20.63
N HIS A 133 -9.12 -8.61 20.00
CA HIS A 133 -10.25 -8.04 19.28
C HIS A 133 -11.27 -7.51 20.28
N LEU A 134 -11.58 -6.23 20.22
CA LEU A 134 -12.56 -5.59 21.08
C LEU A 134 -13.79 -5.14 20.25
N PRO A 135 -15.01 -5.29 20.79
CA PRO A 135 -16.21 -4.81 20.13
C PRO A 135 -16.16 -3.28 19.95
N ASN A 136 -16.79 -2.80 18.89
CA ASN A 136 -16.86 -1.39 18.53
C ASN A 136 -15.55 -0.72 18.12
N MET A 137 -14.45 -1.48 18.00
CA MET A 137 -13.20 -0.98 17.44
C MET A 137 -13.19 -1.13 15.90
N PRO A 138 -12.50 -0.23 15.20
CA PRO A 138 -12.19 -0.40 13.78
C PRO A 138 -11.37 -1.67 13.51
N SER A 139 -11.32 -2.11 12.24
CA SER A 139 -10.56 -3.30 11.83
C SER A 139 -9.05 -3.17 12.00
N PHE A 140 -8.54 -1.96 12.11
CA PHE A 140 -7.13 -1.65 12.38
C PHE A 140 -7.03 -0.72 13.58
N THR A 141 -6.38 -1.18 14.63
CA THR A 141 -6.22 -0.46 15.90
C THR A 141 -4.78 -0.09 16.22
N GLY A 142 -3.83 -0.60 15.45
CA GLY A 142 -2.41 -0.37 15.58
C GLY A 142 -1.61 -1.56 15.08
N GLY A 143 -0.37 -1.33 14.66
CA GLY A 143 0.43 -2.39 14.07
C GLY A 143 1.53 -1.86 13.17
N LEU A 144 1.94 -2.68 12.22
CA LEU A 144 2.91 -2.34 11.19
C LEU A 144 2.20 -1.80 9.95
N VAL A 145 2.67 -0.68 9.44
CA VAL A 145 2.22 -0.08 8.16
C VAL A 145 3.44 0.18 7.29
N GLY A 146 3.33 -0.11 5.99
CA GLY A 146 4.39 0.13 5.02
C GLY A 146 4.37 -0.86 3.87
N TYR A 147 5.55 -1.23 3.36
CA TYR A 147 5.65 -2.15 2.24
C TYR A 147 6.70 -3.24 2.45
N ILE A 148 6.52 -4.34 1.73
CA ILE A 148 7.47 -5.43 1.54
C ILE A 148 7.72 -5.52 0.03
N ALA A 149 8.97 -5.34 -0.39
CA ALA A 149 9.35 -5.28 -1.80
C ALA A 149 9.27 -6.65 -2.49
N PHE A 150 9.23 -6.62 -3.84
CA PHE A 150 9.26 -7.82 -4.66
C PHE A 150 10.49 -8.70 -4.36
N GLU A 151 11.65 -8.10 -4.18
CA GLU A 151 12.91 -8.78 -3.91
C GLU A 151 12.97 -9.46 -2.54
N TYR A 152 12.04 -9.13 -1.62
CA TYR A 152 11.94 -9.80 -0.31
C TYR A 152 11.76 -11.32 -0.42
N LEU A 153 11.22 -11.79 -1.54
CA LEU A 153 11.05 -13.21 -1.83
C LEU A 153 12.35 -14.02 -1.68
N ARG A 154 13.51 -13.43 -1.95
CA ARG A 154 14.81 -14.09 -1.82
C ARG A 154 15.13 -14.60 -0.41
N TYR A 155 14.53 -13.99 0.63
CA TYR A 155 14.70 -14.44 2.02
C TYR A 155 13.87 -15.69 2.33
N LYS A 156 12.86 -15.97 1.52
CA LYS A 156 11.99 -17.16 1.63
C LYS A 156 12.42 -18.28 0.67
N GLU A 157 12.86 -17.89 -0.53
CA GLU A 157 13.26 -18.80 -1.61
C GLU A 157 14.76 -18.59 -1.92
N PRO A 158 15.67 -19.34 -1.26
CA PRO A 158 17.11 -19.14 -1.42
C PRO A 158 17.61 -19.30 -2.86
N THR A 159 16.93 -20.07 -3.70
CA THR A 159 17.25 -20.25 -5.13
C THR A 159 17.17 -18.93 -5.90
N LEU A 160 16.38 -17.96 -5.43
CA LEU A 160 16.23 -16.64 -6.03
C LEU A 160 17.27 -15.63 -5.56
N THR A 161 18.13 -15.98 -4.59
CA THR A 161 19.12 -15.03 -4.03
C THR A 161 20.06 -14.49 -5.11
N ALA A 162 20.51 -15.32 -6.02
CA ALA A 162 21.39 -14.89 -7.11
C ALA A 162 20.68 -14.01 -8.13
N ALA A 163 19.43 -14.32 -8.47
CA ALA A 163 18.65 -13.58 -9.46
C ALA A 163 18.10 -12.25 -8.91
N LEU A 164 17.56 -12.23 -7.69
CA LEU A 164 16.94 -11.05 -7.10
C LEU A 164 17.86 -10.28 -6.14
N GLY A 165 18.94 -10.89 -5.68
CA GLY A 165 19.92 -10.28 -4.77
C GLY A 165 20.99 -9.45 -5.47
N ALA A 166 21.30 -9.76 -6.74
CA ALA A 166 22.34 -9.04 -7.48
C ALA A 166 21.99 -7.54 -7.56
N THR A 167 22.85 -6.70 -7.00
CA THR A 167 22.90 -5.31 -7.44
C THR A 167 23.36 -5.38 -8.89
N ASN A 168 22.62 -4.77 -9.82
CA ASN A 168 23.10 -4.60 -11.19
C ASN A 168 24.31 -3.66 -11.21
N ALA A 169 25.43 -4.11 -10.62
CA ALA A 169 26.75 -3.67 -11.00
C ALA A 169 26.94 -4.20 -12.42
N ALA A 170 27.21 -3.32 -13.37
CA ALA A 170 27.39 -3.61 -14.77
C ALA A 170 28.17 -4.93 -14.94
N ALA A 171 27.61 -5.84 -15.75
CA ALA A 171 28.29 -7.08 -16.09
C ALA A 171 29.72 -6.71 -16.59
N PRO A 172 30.77 -7.29 -16.02
CA PRO A 172 32.12 -7.00 -16.49
C PRO A 172 32.31 -7.63 -17.87
N GLY A 173 32.50 -6.79 -18.89
CA GLY A 173 33.06 -7.21 -20.14
C GLY A 173 32.12 -7.31 -21.34
N THR A 174 31.89 -6.17 -21.98
CA THR A 174 32.01 -5.99 -23.44
C THR A 174 32.20 -4.51 -23.75
N THR A 175 33.38 -3.98 -23.51
CA THR A 175 33.80 -2.71 -24.11
C THR A 175 34.34 -3.02 -25.51
N ALA A 176 33.54 -2.73 -26.53
CA ALA A 176 34.09 -2.55 -27.86
C ALA A 176 34.87 -1.24 -27.88
N PRO A 177 36.15 -1.21 -28.39
CA PRO A 177 36.93 0.01 -28.45
C PRO A 177 36.45 0.88 -29.60
N GLY A 178 36.09 2.12 -29.29
CA GLY A 178 35.97 3.18 -30.28
C GLY A 178 34.55 3.78 -30.48
N THR A 179 33.95 4.33 -29.44
CA THR A 179 32.89 5.35 -29.62
C THR A 179 33.03 6.38 -28.50
N THR A 180 33.37 7.61 -28.85
CA THR A 180 33.34 8.77 -27.97
C THR A 180 31.87 9.06 -27.63
N ALA A 181 31.41 8.54 -26.50
CA ALA A 181 30.07 8.76 -26.01
C ALA A 181 30.06 10.03 -25.17
N THR A 182 29.31 11.01 -25.60
CA THR A 182 28.64 11.98 -24.71
C THR A 182 27.51 11.25 -23.99
N ALA A 183 27.85 10.27 -23.18
CA ALA A 183 26.85 9.53 -22.41
C ALA A 183 26.51 10.34 -21.17
N ASN A 184 25.23 10.70 -21.02
CA ASN A 184 24.67 11.03 -19.73
C ASN A 184 25.08 9.94 -18.73
N PRO A 185 25.56 10.29 -17.53
CA PRO A 185 25.95 9.29 -16.56
C PRO A 185 24.78 8.33 -16.32
N PRO A 186 25.03 7.02 -16.18
CA PRO A 186 23.99 6.04 -15.95
C PRO A 186 23.13 6.52 -14.78
N ILE A 187 21.81 6.48 -14.94
CA ILE A 187 20.86 6.90 -13.92
C ILE A 187 21.15 6.05 -12.69
N GLN A 188 21.76 6.66 -11.69
CA GLN A 188 22.06 6.01 -10.42
C GLN A 188 20.74 5.80 -9.69
N GLN A 189 20.12 4.64 -9.94
CA GLN A 189 18.84 4.29 -9.36
C GLN A 189 19.09 3.92 -7.90
N THR A 190 18.49 4.69 -7.01
CA THR A 190 18.49 4.33 -5.59
C THR A 190 17.46 3.22 -5.42
N PRO A 191 17.84 1.96 -5.19
CA PRO A 191 16.89 0.88 -5.06
C PRO A 191 15.97 1.13 -3.86
N ALA A 192 14.71 0.79 -3.99
CA ALA A 192 13.82 0.70 -2.83
C ALA A 192 14.37 -0.35 -1.86
N ARG A 193 14.13 -0.19 -0.58
CA ARG A 193 14.50 -1.15 0.45
C ARG A 193 13.74 -2.46 0.24
N ASP A 194 14.27 -3.58 0.71
CA ASP A 194 13.59 -4.87 0.64
C ASP A 194 12.30 -4.91 1.47
N LEU A 195 12.25 -4.13 2.55
CA LEU A 195 11.04 -3.76 3.29
C LEU A 195 11.26 -2.40 3.98
N ASP A 196 10.16 -1.69 4.19
CA ASP A 196 10.11 -0.48 5.01
C ASP A 196 8.74 -0.43 5.71
N LEU A 197 8.77 -0.73 6.99
CA LEU A 197 7.60 -0.84 7.86
C LEU A 197 7.76 0.11 9.04
N MET A 198 6.66 0.68 9.48
CA MET A 198 6.61 1.56 10.64
C MET A 198 5.62 0.99 11.65
N LEU A 199 6.00 0.91 12.92
CA LEU A 199 5.15 0.44 14.00
C LEU A 199 4.42 1.62 14.65
N PHE A 200 3.09 1.59 14.58
CA PHE A 200 2.22 2.59 15.15
C PHE A 200 1.39 2.01 16.30
N ASP A 201 1.54 2.60 17.49
CA ASP A 201 0.72 2.31 18.65
C ASP A 201 -0.44 3.31 18.84
N LYS A 202 -0.52 4.30 17.95
CA LYS A 202 -1.62 5.28 17.85
C LYS A 202 -2.16 5.30 16.45
N VAL A 203 -3.49 5.27 16.33
CA VAL A 203 -4.20 5.29 15.06
C VAL A 203 -5.35 6.28 15.14
N ILE A 204 -5.57 7.00 14.07
CA ILE A 204 -6.76 7.81 13.84
C ILE A 204 -7.59 7.11 12.77
N ALA A 205 -8.78 6.65 13.12
CA ALA A 205 -9.72 6.07 12.16
C ALA A 205 -10.81 7.10 11.83
N PHE A 206 -10.89 7.48 10.56
CA PHE A 206 -11.98 8.31 10.06
C PHE A 206 -13.12 7.40 9.61
N ASP A 207 -14.26 7.46 10.30
CA ASP A 207 -15.47 6.73 9.90
C ASP A 207 -16.17 7.47 8.75
N ASN A 208 -16.03 6.98 7.55
CA ASN A 208 -16.62 7.56 6.34
C ASN A 208 -18.15 7.53 6.32
N LYS A 209 -18.78 6.74 7.19
CA LYS A 209 -20.24 6.64 7.30
C LYS A 209 -20.82 7.71 8.24
N THR A 210 -20.18 7.91 9.38
CA THR A 210 -20.65 8.83 10.43
C THR A 210 -19.93 10.18 10.42
N HIS A 211 -18.85 10.29 9.65
CA HIS A 211 -17.94 11.45 9.60
C HIS A 211 -17.32 11.80 10.96
N LYS A 212 -17.13 10.79 11.82
CA LYS A 212 -16.46 10.92 13.11
C LYS A 212 -15.01 10.46 13.01
N LEU A 213 -14.18 10.99 13.88
CA LEU A 213 -12.84 10.45 14.16
C LEU A 213 -12.90 9.54 15.38
N ILE A 214 -12.28 8.38 15.28
CA ILE A 214 -12.02 7.48 16.40
C ILE A 214 -10.51 7.55 16.66
N LEU A 215 -10.14 8.11 17.79
CA LEU A 215 -8.75 8.22 18.23
C LEU A 215 -8.42 7.00 19.07
N ILE A 216 -7.35 6.30 18.73
CA ILE A 216 -6.98 5.02 19.32
C ILE A 216 -5.55 5.11 19.84
N VAL A 217 -5.34 4.65 21.07
CA VAL A 217 -4.03 4.51 21.71
C VAL A 217 -3.93 3.10 22.28
N ASN A 218 -2.85 2.38 21.97
CA ASN A 218 -2.59 1.06 22.51
C ASN A 218 -1.80 1.18 23.83
N ILE A 219 -2.37 0.68 24.93
CA ILE A 219 -1.74 0.70 26.24
C ILE A 219 -1.23 -0.68 26.62
N LYS A 220 -0.18 -0.74 27.47
CA LYS A 220 0.30 -2.00 28.03
C LYS A 220 -0.66 -2.48 29.12
N LEU A 221 -0.88 -3.80 29.19
CA LEU A 221 -1.74 -4.42 30.19
C LEU A 221 -1.03 -4.75 31.51
N ASN A 222 0.31 -4.72 31.55
CA ASN A 222 1.02 -4.69 32.82
C ASN A 222 0.84 -3.32 33.49
N HIS A 223 0.60 -3.26 34.78
CA HIS A 223 0.29 -2.01 35.50
C HIS A 223 -0.85 -1.21 34.81
N VAL A 224 -1.95 -1.91 34.51
CA VAL A 224 -3.02 -1.43 33.65
C VAL A 224 -3.60 -0.08 34.07
N GLU A 225 -3.75 0.19 35.38
CA GLU A 225 -4.28 1.48 35.86
C GLU A 225 -3.39 2.66 35.53
N GLU A 226 -2.07 2.49 35.65
CA GLU A 226 -1.09 3.54 35.33
C GLU A 226 -1.11 3.79 33.81
N HIS A 227 -1.01 2.72 33.02
CA HIS A 227 -0.99 2.82 31.57
C HIS A 227 -2.33 3.31 31.01
N TYR A 228 -3.46 2.99 31.64
CA TYR A 228 -4.77 3.53 31.27
C TYR A 228 -4.81 5.06 31.44
N ARG A 229 -4.40 5.56 32.63
CA ARG A 229 -4.34 7.01 32.88
C ARG A 229 -3.42 7.74 31.89
N LYS A 230 -2.27 7.15 31.59
CA LYS A 230 -1.34 7.66 30.58
C LYS A 230 -1.96 7.65 29.19
N GLY A 231 -2.64 6.57 28.80
CA GLY A 231 -3.31 6.47 27.52
C GLY A 231 -4.46 7.48 27.36
N VAL A 232 -5.25 7.72 28.42
CA VAL A 232 -6.28 8.78 28.44
C VAL A 232 -5.64 10.16 28.26
N PHE A 233 -4.50 10.42 28.88
CA PHE A 233 -3.74 11.66 28.66
C PHE A 233 -3.31 11.78 27.20
N GLU A 234 -2.76 10.71 26.59
CA GLU A 234 -2.34 10.70 25.19
C GLU A 234 -3.53 10.90 24.23
N LEU A 235 -4.72 10.33 24.53
CA LEU A 235 -5.94 10.61 23.77
C LEU A 235 -6.32 12.10 23.81
N ASN A 236 -6.21 12.73 24.97
CA ASN A 236 -6.49 14.16 25.13
C ASN A 236 -5.48 15.04 24.36
N GLU A 237 -4.21 14.66 24.35
CA GLU A 237 -3.18 15.32 23.53
C GLU A 237 -3.50 15.22 22.03
N LEU A 238 -3.96 14.05 21.55
CA LEU A 238 -4.42 13.87 20.17
C LEU A 238 -5.61 14.77 19.84
N VAL A 239 -6.57 14.84 20.75
CA VAL A 239 -7.72 15.76 20.63
C VAL A 239 -7.27 17.22 20.54
N HIS A 240 -6.33 17.62 21.42
CA HIS A 240 -5.80 18.97 21.41
C HIS A 240 -5.07 19.28 20.10
N LEU A 241 -4.22 18.36 19.65
CA LEU A 241 -3.52 18.48 18.36
C LEU A 241 -4.49 18.72 17.21
N LEU A 242 -5.54 17.90 17.08
CA LEU A 242 -6.50 17.98 15.99
C LEU A 242 -7.41 19.21 16.05
N ASN A 243 -7.59 19.82 17.22
CA ASN A 243 -8.37 21.05 17.40
C ASN A 243 -7.52 22.33 17.32
N THR A 244 -6.19 22.20 17.25
CA THR A 244 -5.29 23.37 17.19
C THR A 244 -5.06 23.76 15.73
N PRO A 245 -5.42 24.96 15.31
CA PRO A 245 -5.13 25.41 13.96
C PRO A 245 -3.62 25.42 13.70
N ALA A 246 -3.19 24.79 12.63
CA ALA A 246 -1.79 24.81 12.21
C ALA A 246 -1.68 25.35 10.78
N PRO A 247 -0.61 26.10 10.44
CA PRO A 247 -0.38 26.53 9.07
C PRO A 247 -0.13 25.29 8.21
N LEU A 248 -1.05 25.00 7.30
CA LEU A 248 -0.90 23.90 6.36
C LEU A 248 0.24 24.22 5.40
N ARG A 249 1.20 23.32 5.29
CA ARG A 249 2.25 23.40 4.27
C ARG A 249 1.63 23.13 2.91
N ASN A 250 1.73 24.09 2.02
CA ASN A 250 1.25 23.95 0.64
C ASN A 250 2.47 23.63 -0.25
N GLU A 251 3.08 22.48 -0.07
CA GLU A 251 4.19 22.04 -0.90
C GLU A 251 3.65 21.15 -2.02
N GLU A 252 3.21 21.76 -3.10
CA GLU A 252 2.93 21.03 -4.33
C GLU A 252 4.24 20.58 -4.94
N GLY A 253 4.29 19.29 -5.34
CA GLY A 253 5.44 18.74 -6.03
C GLY A 253 5.27 18.80 -7.54
N HIS A 254 6.39 18.89 -8.25
CA HIS A 254 6.40 18.89 -9.72
C HIS A 254 7.62 18.20 -10.30
N VAL A 255 7.44 17.64 -11.48
CA VAL A 255 8.51 17.03 -12.29
C VAL A 255 9.37 18.14 -12.89
N THR A 256 10.70 18.00 -12.77
CA THR A 256 11.68 19.01 -13.20
C THR A 256 12.62 18.51 -14.32
N SER A 257 12.38 17.33 -14.86
CA SER A 257 13.12 16.78 -16.02
C SER A 257 12.18 15.95 -16.89
N PRO A 258 12.55 15.62 -18.14
CA PRO A 258 11.87 14.58 -18.89
C PRO A 258 11.77 13.28 -18.11
N ILE A 259 10.73 12.48 -18.40
CA ILE A 259 10.60 11.12 -17.87
C ILE A 259 11.38 10.17 -18.77
N THR A 260 12.32 9.45 -18.22
CA THR A 260 13.14 8.47 -18.92
C THR A 260 12.76 7.05 -18.50
N ALA A 261 12.73 6.11 -19.46
CA ALA A 261 12.45 4.71 -19.20
C ALA A 261 13.75 3.89 -19.07
N ALA A 262 13.74 2.84 -18.22
CA ALA A 262 14.87 1.92 -18.08
C ALA A 262 15.10 1.07 -19.34
N PHE A 263 14.02 0.66 -20.01
CA PHE A 263 14.09 0.05 -21.33
C PHE A 263 13.61 1.03 -22.39
N THR A 264 14.40 1.23 -23.44
CA THR A 264 13.90 1.79 -24.69
C THR A 264 12.90 0.83 -25.32
N LYS A 265 12.05 1.32 -26.25
CA LYS A 265 11.09 0.49 -26.98
C LYS A 265 11.77 -0.71 -27.66
N GLN A 266 12.91 -0.50 -28.32
CA GLN A 266 13.64 -1.56 -29.02
C GLN A 266 14.17 -2.63 -28.05
N GLU A 267 14.74 -2.23 -26.93
CA GLU A 267 15.25 -3.16 -25.90
C GLU A 267 14.13 -3.97 -25.26
N PHE A 268 12.99 -3.31 -24.95
CA PHE A 268 11.82 -3.98 -24.39
C PHE A 268 11.29 -5.03 -25.37
N CYS A 269 11.08 -4.66 -26.64
CA CYS A 269 10.62 -5.59 -27.67
C CYS A 269 11.60 -6.77 -27.86
N ASN A 270 12.90 -6.54 -27.82
CA ASN A 270 13.88 -7.61 -27.89
C ASN A 270 13.81 -8.54 -26.67
N THR A 271 13.57 -7.98 -25.47
CA THR A 271 13.40 -8.77 -24.26
C THR A 271 12.10 -9.59 -24.31
N VAL A 272 11.01 -9.05 -24.84
CA VAL A 272 9.76 -9.81 -25.07
C VAL A 272 10.03 -11.05 -25.94
N ARG A 273 10.76 -10.91 -27.05
CA ARG A 273 11.11 -12.05 -27.93
C ARG A 273 11.94 -13.12 -27.20
N ARG A 274 12.86 -12.70 -26.31
CA ARG A 274 13.63 -13.63 -25.47
C ARG A 274 12.73 -14.37 -24.47
N VAL A 275 11.79 -13.70 -23.86
CA VAL A 275 10.77 -14.31 -22.99
C VAL A 275 9.93 -15.34 -23.77
N GLN A 276 9.49 -14.99 -24.97
CA GLN A 276 8.76 -15.91 -25.85
C GLN A 276 9.57 -17.17 -26.20
N THR A 277 10.89 -17.06 -26.36
CA THR A 277 11.75 -18.24 -26.54
C THR A 277 11.69 -19.18 -25.33
N HIS A 278 11.67 -18.65 -24.09
CA HIS A 278 11.51 -19.46 -22.88
C HIS A 278 10.11 -20.11 -22.79
N ILE A 279 9.08 -19.41 -23.25
CA ILE A 279 7.72 -19.99 -23.33
C ILE A 279 7.69 -21.14 -24.34
N GLN A 280 8.26 -20.95 -25.54
CA GLN A 280 8.33 -21.99 -26.59
C GLN A 280 9.14 -23.21 -26.15
N ASN A 281 10.19 -23.02 -25.35
CA ASN A 281 11.01 -24.09 -24.78
C ASN A 281 10.32 -24.81 -23.63
N GLY A 282 9.17 -24.33 -23.14
CA GLY A 282 8.43 -24.94 -22.03
C GLY A 282 8.96 -24.58 -20.63
N ASP A 283 9.83 -23.57 -20.50
CA ASP A 283 10.35 -23.10 -19.22
C ASP A 283 9.26 -22.43 -18.37
N ILE A 284 8.38 -21.66 -19.02
CA ILE A 284 7.28 -20.90 -18.43
C ILE A 284 6.08 -20.88 -19.37
N PHE A 285 4.89 -20.60 -18.84
CA PHE A 285 3.68 -20.33 -19.64
C PHE A 285 3.48 -18.83 -19.85
N GLN A 286 3.83 -18.04 -18.86
CA GLN A 286 3.66 -16.59 -18.83
C GLN A 286 4.73 -15.94 -17.95
N LEU A 287 5.11 -14.70 -18.29
CA LEU A 287 5.97 -13.85 -17.46
C LEU A 287 5.51 -12.39 -17.58
N VAL A 288 5.42 -11.69 -16.46
CA VAL A 288 5.20 -10.25 -16.47
C VAL A 288 6.54 -9.53 -16.61
N LEU A 289 6.75 -8.86 -17.74
CA LEU A 289 7.92 -8.02 -17.98
C LEU A 289 7.59 -6.58 -17.63
N SER A 290 8.43 -5.92 -16.83
CA SER A 290 8.17 -4.56 -16.39
C SER A 290 9.17 -3.55 -16.94
N ASN A 291 8.75 -2.27 -16.94
CA ASN A 291 9.60 -1.14 -17.27
C ASN A 291 9.44 -0.06 -16.20
N GLN A 292 10.55 0.46 -15.70
CA GLN A 292 10.56 1.56 -14.74
C GLN A 292 10.79 2.88 -15.48
N MET A 293 10.00 3.88 -15.13
CA MET A 293 10.11 5.24 -15.63
C MET A 293 10.45 6.17 -14.47
N SER A 294 11.32 7.14 -14.68
CA SER A 294 11.78 8.05 -13.63
C SER A 294 12.08 9.46 -14.12
N ALA A 295 11.93 10.43 -13.23
CA ALA A 295 12.27 11.83 -13.48
C ALA A 295 12.78 12.52 -12.20
N ARG A 296 13.43 13.68 -12.34
CA ARG A 296 13.71 14.55 -11.20
C ARG A 296 12.40 15.18 -10.71
N PHE A 297 12.30 15.33 -9.39
CA PHE A 297 11.09 15.84 -8.76
C PHE A 297 11.42 16.67 -7.53
N THR A 298 10.72 17.79 -7.36
CA THR A 298 10.81 18.66 -6.19
C THR A 298 9.45 18.76 -5.51
N GLY A 299 9.43 19.01 -4.21
CA GLY A 299 8.20 19.11 -3.41
C GLY A 299 7.69 17.76 -2.91
N SER A 300 6.42 17.69 -2.52
CA SER A 300 5.75 16.52 -1.95
C SER A 300 4.84 15.81 -2.96
N LEU A 301 4.69 14.48 -2.81
CA LEU A 301 3.71 13.70 -3.56
C LEU A 301 2.27 13.86 -3.04
N LEU A 302 2.01 14.67 -2.03
CA LEU A 302 0.66 14.86 -1.49
C LEU A 302 -0.32 15.41 -2.54
N GLY A 303 0.12 16.40 -3.34
CA GLY A 303 -0.65 16.90 -4.48
C GLY A 303 -0.93 15.83 -5.52
N THR A 304 0.08 15.01 -5.83
CA THR A 304 -0.04 13.84 -6.72
C THR A 304 -1.04 12.82 -6.17
N TYR A 305 -1.01 12.53 -4.86
CA TYR A 305 -1.98 11.64 -4.21
C TYR A 305 -3.42 12.17 -4.34
N ARG A 306 -3.62 13.48 -4.13
CA ARG A 306 -4.93 14.13 -4.30
C ARG A 306 -5.47 13.93 -5.73
N GLU A 307 -4.61 14.07 -6.73
CA GLU A 307 -4.99 13.85 -8.13
C GLU A 307 -5.27 12.36 -8.41
N LEU A 308 -4.48 11.42 -7.88
CA LEU A 308 -4.76 9.99 -8.00
C LEU A 308 -6.14 9.62 -7.44
N ARG A 309 -6.52 10.18 -6.29
CA ARG A 309 -7.87 9.99 -5.71
C ARG A 309 -8.99 10.43 -6.65
N ARG A 310 -8.74 11.49 -7.42
CA ARG A 310 -9.73 12.06 -8.34
C ARG A 310 -9.84 11.28 -9.65
N ILE A 311 -8.70 10.89 -10.23
CA ILE A 311 -8.67 10.31 -11.59
C ILE A 311 -8.73 8.78 -11.59
N ASN A 312 -8.28 8.14 -10.51
CA ASN A 312 -8.20 6.68 -10.42
C ASN A 312 -8.60 6.15 -9.04
N PRO A 313 -9.83 6.41 -8.55
CA PRO A 313 -10.30 5.87 -7.28
C PRO A 313 -10.24 4.34 -7.30
N SER A 314 -9.60 3.75 -6.29
CA SER A 314 -9.30 2.32 -6.22
C SER A 314 -9.63 1.75 -4.83
N PRO A 315 -9.80 0.42 -4.68
CA PRO A 315 -10.03 -0.22 -3.40
C PRO A 315 -8.96 0.06 -2.35
N TYR A 316 -7.72 0.26 -2.80
CA TYR A 316 -6.59 0.61 -1.94
C TYR A 316 -5.98 1.93 -2.41
N MET A 317 -6.31 2.98 -1.70
CA MET A 317 -5.70 4.29 -1.84
C MET A 317 -4.73 4.49 -0.68
N PHE A 318 -3.48 4.84 -0.96
CA PHE A 318 -2.48 4.97 0.08
C PHE A 318 -1.50 6.10 -0.19
N TYR A 319 -1.12 6.73 0.91
CA TYR A 319 -0.03 7.69 0.97
C TYR A 319 0.77 7.42 2.24
N PHE A 320 2.08 7.37 2.15
CA PHE A 320 2.93 7.35 3.33
C PHE A 320 4.29 8.00 3.10
N CYS A 321 4.84 8.56 4.17
CA CYS A 321 6.21 9.03 4.27
C CYS A 321 6.99 8.12 5.21
N GLY A 322 7.91 7.34 4.66
CA GLY A 322 8.90 6.57 5.39
C GLY A 322 10.14 7.40 5.73
N THR A 323 11.25 6.74 6.05
CA THR A 323 12.48 7.43 6.49
C THR A 323 13.08 8.28 5.36
N ASP A 324 13.15 7.75 4.15
CA ASP A 324 13.77 8.40 2.98
C ASP A 324 12.95 8.22 1.70
N ILE A 325 11.70 7.82 1.86
CA ILE A 325 10.78 7.52 0.76
C ILE A 325 9.41 8.14 1.02
N GLU A 326 8.78 8.64 -0.03
CA GLU A 326 7.40 9.09 -0.05
C GLU A 326 6.65 8.31 -1.13
N VAL A 327 5.51 7.74 -0.80
CA VAL A 327 4.75 6.86 -1.70
C VAL A 327 3.30 7.31 -1.80
N ALA A 328 2.78 7.36 -3.01
CA ALA A 328 1.39 7.65 -3.32
C ALA A 328 0.87 6.61 -4.32
N GLY A 329 -0.29 6.02 -4.07
CA GLY A 329 -0.80 4.99 -4.98
C GLY A 329 -2.29 4.73 -4.88
N ALA A 330 -2.77 3.98 -5.88
CA ALA A 330 -4.16 3.65 -6.11
C ALA A 330 -4.26 2.20 -6.64
N SER A 331 -3.95 1.21 -5.78
CA SER A 331 -3.95 -0.20 -6.19
C SER A 331 -5.37 -0.75 -6.30
N PRO A 332 -5.71 -1.40 -7.41
CA PRO A 332 -7.01 -2.03 -7.58
C PRO A 332 -7.08 -3.44 -6.98
N GLU A 333 -5.94 -4.04 -6.59
CA GLU A 333 -5.84 -5.47 -6.38
C GLU A 333 -5.34 -5.82 -4.98
N THR A 334 -6.11 -6.65 -4.28
CA THR A 334 -5.70 -7.25 -3.00
C THR A 334 -4.63 -8.30 -3.26
N LEU A 335 -3.54 -8.27 -2.49
CA LEU A 335 -2.60 -9.38 -2.44
C LEU A 335 -3.17 -10.50 -1.56
N VAL A 336 -3.40 -10.20 -0.29
CA VAL A 336 -3.98 -11.11 0.69
C VAL A 336 -4.57 -10.34 1.86
N GLU A 337 -5.74 -10.79 2.33
CA GLU A 337 -6.39 -10.32 3.56
C GLU A 337 -6.43 -11.49 4.56
N LEU A 338 -6.11 -11.20 5.81
CA LEU A 338 -6.31 -12.12 6.95
C LEU A 338 -7.17 -11.43 7.98
N LYS A 339 -8.35 -11.98 8.24
CA LYS A 339 -9.29 -11.43 9.21
C LYS A 339 -9.85 -12.55 10.08
N GLU A 340 -9.59 -12.46 11.39
CA GLU A 340 -10.09 -13.44 12.37
C GLU A 340 -9.79 -14.90 11.97
N GLY A 341 -8.57 -15.14 11.47
CA GLY A 341 -8.12 -16.47 11.04
C GLY A 341 -8.60 -16.89 9.64
N VAL A 342 -9.34 -16.04 8.93
CA VAL A 342 -9.81 -16.30 7.56
C VAL A 342 -8.96 -15.54 6.55
N LEU A 343 -8.36 -16.28 5.63
CA LEU A 343 -7.58 -15.76 4.52
C LEU A 343 -8.47 -15.54 3.31
N HIS A 344 -8.27 -14.42 2.60
CA HIS A 344 -8.91 -14.17 1.31
C HIS A 344 -7.90 -13.66 0.28
N THR A 345 -8.11 -14.06 -0.98
CA THR A 345 -7.54 -13.40 -2.15
C THR A 345 -8.64 -13.22 -3.20
N TYR A 346 -8.50 -12.20 -4.04
CA TYR A 346 -9.54 -11.75 -4.96
C TYR A 346 -8.98 -11.65 -6.38
N PRO A 347 -8.77 -12.77 -7.08
CA PRO A 347 -8.30 -12.76 -8.46
C PRO A 347 -9.22 -11.93 -9.34
N LEU A 348 -8.62 -11.01 -10.12
CA LEU A 348 -9.29 -10.19 -11.12
C LEU A 348 -8.60 -10.41 -12.47
N ALA A 349 -9.37 -10.65 -13.53
CA ALA A 349 -8.87 -10.73 -14.90
C ALA A 349 -9.92 -10.23 -15.88
N GLY A 350 -9.49 -10.03 -17.12
CA GLY A 350 -10.34 -9.49 -18.16
C GLY A 350 -10.76 -8.05 -17.89
N THR A 351 -10.83 -7.24 -18.90
CA THR A 351 -11.23 -5.84 -18.76
C THR A 351 -12.14 -5.42 -19.89
N ARG A 352 -13.27 -4.81 -19.55
CA ARG A 352 -14.12 -4.08 -20.49
C ARG A 352 -14.44 -2.70 -19.93
N PRO A 353 -14.54 -1.66 -20.77
CA PRO A 353 -15.01 -0.35 -20.31
C PRO A 353 -16.48 -0.45 -19.89
N ARG A 354 -16.89 0.45 -18.97
CA ARG A 354 -18.29 0.59 -18.58
C ARG A 354 -19.16 1.03 -19.76
N GLY A 355 -20.39 0.57 -19.81
CA GLY A 355 -21.39 1.08 -20.74
C GLY A 355 -21.87 2.48 -20.35
N THR A 356 -22.44 3.21 -21.31
CA THR A 356 -23.09 4.50 -21.05
C THR A 356 -24.52 4.32 -20.54
N THR A 357 -25.09 3.14 -20.78
CA THR A 357 -26.42 2.73 -20.32
C THR A 357 -26.35 1.40 -19.57
N PRO A 358 -27.33 1.07 -18.70
CA PRO A 358 -27.39 -0.24 -18.05
C PRO A 358 -27.40 -1.42 -19.04
N GLN A 359 -28.09 -1.26 -20.18
CA GLN A 359 -28.16 -2.29 -21.23
C GLN A 359 -26.81 -2.53 -21.90
N GLU A 360 -26.05 -1.47 -22.19
CA GLU A 360 -24.69 -1.59 -22.71
C GLU A 360 -23.75 -2.23 -21.68
N ASP A 361 -23.89 -1.87 -20.40
CA ASP A 361 -23.12 -2.47 -19.32
C ASP A 361 -23.35 -3.99 -19.24
N ASP A 362 -24.60 -4.41 -19.29
CA ASP A 362 -24.96 -5.84 -19.25
C ASP A 362 -24.52 -6.59 -20.50
N ALA A 363 -24.58 -5.96 -21.69
CA ALA A 363 -24.07 -6.54 -22.92
C ALA A 363 -22.55 -6.75 -22.87
N ARG A 364 -21.78 -5.76 -22.37
CA ARG A 364 -20.31 -5.87 -22.20
C ARG A 364 -19.93 -6.89 -21.14
N ALA A 365 -20.73 -7.00 -20.08
CA ALA A 365 -20.55 -8.02 -19.06
C ALA A 365 -20.76 -9.43 -19.64
N ALA A 366 -21.80 -9.63 -20.43
CA ALA A 366 -22.07 -10.89 -21.11
C ALA A 366 -20.98 -11.24 -22.14
N GLU A 367 -20.51 -10.26 -22.93
CA GLU A 367 -19.38 -10.42 -23.85
C GLU A 367 -18.12 -10.86 -23.11
N LEU A 368 -17.78 -10.21 -21.99
CA LEU A 368 -16.60 -10.54 -21.20
C LEU A 368 -16.65 -11.97 -20.65
N LEU A 369 -17.81 -12.41 -20.13
CA LEU A 369 -18.00 -13.78 -19.65
C LEU A 369 -18.03 -14.83 -20.78
N ALA A 370 -18.32 -14.44 -22.01
CA ALA A 370 -18.29 -15.31 -23.17
C ALA A 370 -16.88 -15.42 -23.80
N ASP A 371 -15.95 -14.55 -23.42
CA ASP A 371 -14.59 -14.54 -23.93
C ASP A 371 -13.78 -15.69 -23.33
N LYS A 372 -13.53 -16.72 -24.14
CA LYS A 372 -12.85 -17.95 -23.70
C LYS A 372 -11.41 -17.69 -23.24
N LYS A 373 -10.71 -16.73 -23.84
CA LYS A 373 -9.34 -16.39 -23.47
C LYS A 373 -9.30 -15.74 -22.10
N GLU A 374 -10.13 -14.71 -21.88
CA GLU A 374 -10.22 -14.01 -20.59
C GLU A 374 -10.66 -14.96 -19.46
N CYS A 375 -11.63 -15.84 -19.73
CA CYS A 375 -12.06 -16.85 -18.78
C CYS A 375 -10.97 -17.89 -18.47
N ALA A 376 -10.17 -18.32 -19.46
CA ALA A 376 -9.07 -19.25 -19.24
C ALA A 376 -7.94 -18.62 -18.41
N GLU A 377 -7.58 -17.35 -18.68
CA GLU A 377 -6.64 -16.59 -17.87
C GLU A 377 -7.13 -16.42 -16.43
N HIS A 378 -8.41 -16.07 -16.26
CA HIS A 378 -9.01 -15.93 -14.94
C HIS A 378 -9.00 -17.25 -14.16
N ASN A 379 -9.29 -18.38 -14.79
CA ASN A 379 -9.22 -19.70 -14.16
C ASN A 379 -7.81 -20.02 -13.66
N MET A 380 -6.79 -19.68 -14.44
CA MET A 380 -5.39 -19.85 -14.04
C MET A 380 -5.08 -19.02 -12.78
N LEU A 381 -5.55 -17.77 -12.70
CA LEU A 381 -5.34 -16.92 -11.52
C LEU A 381 -6.10 -17.43 -10.30
N VAL A 382 -7.31 -17.97 -10.46
CA VAL A 382 -8.06 -18.60 -9.36
C VAL A 382 -7.33 -19.83 -8.84
N ASP A 383 -6.83 -20.69 -9.73
CA ASP A 383 -6.06 -21.88 -9.33
C ASP A 383 -4.75 -21.51 -8.65
N LEU A 384 -4.08 -20.46 -9.10
CA LEU A 384 -2.88 -19.93 -8.45
C LEU A 384 -3.22 -19.44 -7.03
N GLY A 385 -4.30 -18.67 -6.86
CA GLY A 385 -4.77 -18.22 -5.54
C GLY A 385 -5.13 -19.38 -4.61
N ARG A 386 -5.78 -20.43 -5.13
CA ARG A 386 -6.06 -21.66 -4.38
C ARG A 386 -4.78 -22.38 -3.94
N ASN A 387 -3.80 -22.48 -4.83
CA ASN A 387 -2.51 -23.08 -4.52
C ASN A 387 -1.74 -22.27 -3.47
N ASP A 388 -1.68 -20.95 -3.61
CA ASP A 388 -0.98 -20.05 -2.69
C ASP A 388 -1.59 -20.12 -1.28
N LEU A 389 -2.92 -20.01 -1.14
CA LEU A 389 -3.60 -20.15 0.14
C LEU A 389 -3.53 -21.59 0.68
N GLY A 390 -3.53 -22.60 -0.19
CA GLY A 390 -3.45 -24.01 0.19
C GLY A 390 -2.20 -24.36 0.98
N ARG A 391 -1.10 -23.63 0.77
CA ARG A 391 0.19 -23.85 1.46
C ARG A 391 0.15 -23.53 2.96
N ILE A 392 -0.80 -22.69 3.38
CA ILE A 392 -0.89 -22.16 4.75
C ILE A 392 -2.27 -22.32 5.37
N SER A 393 -3.20 -22.91 4.65
CA SER A 393 -4.56 -23.14 5.13
C SER A 393 -4.74 -24.53 5.70
N THR A 394 -5.67 -24.66 6.63
CA THR A 394 -6.13 -25.98 7.12
C THR A 394 -6.62 -26.82 5.94
N PHE A 395 -6.22 -28.07 5.91
CA PHE A 395 -6.58 -29.00 4.83
C PHE A 395 -8.10 -29.04 4.62
N GLY A 396 -8.52 -28.95 3.36
CA GLY A 396 -9.94 -28.94 2.97
C GLY A 396 -10.68 -27.62 3.22
N SER A 397 -10.03 -26.57 3.76
CA SER A 397 -10.69 -25.28 4.04
C SER A 397 -10.64 -24.29 2.87
N VAL A 398 -9.83 -24.55 1.84
CA VAL A 398 -9.72 -23.66 0.68
C VAL A 398 -10.91 -23.87 -0.25
N VAL A 399 -11.69 -22.81 -0.42
CA VAL A 399 -12.89 -22.80 -1.27
C VAL A 399 -12.94 -21.56 -2.14
N VAL A 400 -13.57 -21.68 -3.31
CA VAL A 400 -13.91 -20.55 -4.17
C VAL A 400 -15.34 -20.14 -3.81
N GLU A 401 -15.49 -19.06 -3.05
CA GLU A 401 -16.81 -18.58 -2.57
C GLU A 401 -17.61 -17.90 -3.68
N LYS A 402 -16.91 -17.17 -4.54
CA LYS A 402 -17.46 -16.45 -5.67
C LYS A 402 -16.60 -16.76 -6.89
N PHE A 403 -17.22 -17.17 -7.98
CA PHE A 403 -16.53 -17.57 -9.19
C PHE A 403 -17.12 -16.88 -10.42
N HIS A 404 -16.26 -16.31 -11.27
CA HIS A 404 -16.64 -15.64 -12.51
C HIS A 404 -17.71 -14.55 -12.34
N ALA A 405 -17.65 -13.76 -11.29
CA ALA A 405 -18.56 -12.64 -11.11
C ALA A 405 -18.06 -11.39 -11.82
N ILE A 406 -18.97 -10.59 -12.36
CA ILE A 406 -18.61 -9.28 -12.91
C ILE A 406 -18.48 -8.28 -11.77
N GLU A 407 -17.27 -7.75 -11.61
CA GLU A 407 -16.95 -6.65 -10.69
C GLU A 407 -16.96 -5.33 -11.47
N LYS A 408 -17.93 -4.47 -11.17
CA LYS A 408 -18.12 -3.17 -11.84
C LYS A 408 -17.40 -2.07 -11.04
N PHE A 409 -16.40 -1.42 -11.65
CA PHE A 409 -15.70 -0.26 -11.12
C PHE A 409 -16.21 1.03 -11.80
N SER A 410 -15.64 2.18 -11.48
CA SER A 410 -16.11 3.48 -12.02
C SER A 410 -16.03 3.57 -13.55
N HIS A 411 -14.96 3.03 -14.16
CA HIS A 411 -14.70 3.16 -15.60
C HIS A 411 -14.55 1.83 -16.33
N VAL A 412 -14.35 0.75 -15.61
CA VAL A 412 -14.13 -0.59 -16.17
C VAL A 412 -14.89 -1.64 -15.38
N MET A 413 -15.04 -2.83 -15.97
CA MET A 413 -15.51 -4.04 -15.31
C MET A 413 -14.51 -5.17 -15.55
N HIS A 414 -14.42 -6.08 -14.58
CA HIS A 414 -13.56 -7.25 -14.60
C HIS A 414 -14.32 -8.52 -14.26
N ILE A 415 -13.77 -9.67 -14.64
CA ILE A 415 -14.16 -10.96 -14.07
C ILE A 415 -13.45 -11.07 -12.72
N GLY A 416 -14.21 -11.28 -11.65
CA GLY A 416 -13.69 -11.43 -10.30
C GLY A 416 -14.10 -12.75 -9.67
N SER A 417 -13.22 -13.28 -8.84
CA SER A 417 -13.48 -14.43 -7.98
C SER A 417 -13.00 -14.17 -6.56
N THR A 418 -13.50 -14.92 -5.59
CA THR A 418 -13.07 -14.87 -4.20
C THR A 418 -12.59 -16.25 -3.79
N VAL A 419 -11.34 -16.36 -3.39
CA VAL A 419 -10.78 -17.59 -2.82
C VAL A 419 -10.57 -17.37 -1.33
N ARG A 420 -11.09 -18.27 -0.51
CA ARG A 420 -10.99 -18.25 0.94
C ARG A 420 -10.28 -19.49 1.47
N GLY A 421 -9.57 -19.32 2.60
CA GLY A 421 -9.02 -20.44 3.38
C GLY A 421 -9.00 -20.09 4.87
N HIS A 422 -8.99 -21.08 5.74
CA HIS A 422 -8.74 -20.89 7.17
C HIS A 422 -7.25 -21.09 7.43
N ILE A 423 -6.58 -20.08 8.02
CA ILE A 423 -5.16 -20.19 8.33
C ILE A 423 -4.91 -21.38 9.28
N GLN A 424 -3.92 -22.20 8.98
CA GLN A 424 -3.57 -23.35 9.81
C GLN A 424 -2.88 -22.86 11.10
N HIS A 425 -3.14 -23.59 12.18
CA HIS A 425 -2.48 -23.32 13.47
C HIS A 425 -0.95 -23.32 13.32
N GLY A 426 -0.30 -22.29 13.88
CA GLY A 426 1.15 -22.10 13.81
C GLY A 426 1.62 -21.18 12.69
N PHE A 427 0.77 -20.83 11.74
CA PHE A 427 1.03 -19.78 10.74
C PHE A 427 0.44 -18.44 11.18
N ASP A 428 0.98 -17.35 10.65
CA ASP A 428 0.56 -15.98 10.93
C ASP A 428 0.49 -15.11 9.66
N ALA A 429 0.23 -13.81 9.83
CA ALA A 429 0.15 -12.86 8.74
C ALA A 429 1.43 -12.80 7.88
N LEU A 430 2.60 -12.94 8.50
CA LEU A 430 3.88 -12.93 7.77
C LEU A 430 4.06 -14.17 6.90
N ASP A 431 3.57 -15.32 7.36
CA ASP A 431 3.55 -16.56 6.56
C ASP A 431 2.56 -16.45 5.40
N ALA A 432 1.42 -15.77 5.61
CA ALA A 432 0.45 -15.50 4.56
C ALA A 432 1.03 -14.62 3.45
N ILE A 433 1.72 -13.53 3.80
CA ILE A 433 2.43 -12.70 2.83
C ILE A 433 3.46 -13.54 2.06
N ALA A 434 4.29 -14.30 2.77
CA ALA A 434 5.36 -15.11 2.17
C ALA A 434 4.82 -16.23 1.24
N ALA A 435 3.63 -16.77 1.51
CA ALA A 435 3.01 -17.79 0.68
C ALA A 435 2.45 -17.24 -0.64
N VAL A 436 1.90 -16.02 -0.60
CA VAL A 436 1.21 -15.41 -1.74
C VAL A 436 2.17 -14.57 -2.59
N MET A 437 3.18 -13.93 -1.99
CA MET A 437 4.16 -13.12 -2.72
C MET A 437 5.09 -13.96 -3.61
N PRO A 438 5.45 -13.38 -4.78
CA PRO A 438 4.76 -12.29 -5.43
C PRO A 438 3.44 -12.76 -6.05
N ALA A 439 2.50 -11.82 -6.24
CA ALA A 439 1.26 -12.13 -6.93
C ALA A 439 1.53 -12.72 -8.33
N GLY A 440 0.69 -13.68 -8.74
CA GLY A 440 0.81 -14.30 -10.06
C GLY A 440 0.63 -13.30 -11.20
N THR A 441 -0.25 -12.34 -11.01
CA THR A 441 -0.50 -11.22 -11.94
C THR A 441 0.71 -10.30 -12.12
N LEU A 442 1.73 -10.41 -11.25
CA LEU A 442 2.97 -9.63 -11.31
C LEU A 442 4.23 -10.48 -11.51
N SER A 443 4.12 -11.79 -11.57
CA SER A 443 5.27 -12.70 -11.75
C SER A 443 5.14 -13.54 -13.02
N GLY A 444 4.43 -14.64 -12.96
CA GLY A 444 4.20 -15.57 -14.05
C GLY A 444 4.02 -17.00 -13.55
N ALA A 445 3.96 -17.92 -14.47
CA ALA A 445 3.72 -19.33 -14.21
C ALA A 445 4.69 -20.24 -15.00
N PRO A 446 5.39 -21.19 -14.34
CA PRO A 446 5.51 -21.42 -12.90
C PRO A 446 6.22 -20.26 -12.17
N LYS A 447 5.72 -19.92 -10.96
CA LYS A 447 6.09 -18.69 -10.23
C LYS A 447 7.60 -18.51 -10.01
N ILE A 448 8.29 -19.51 -9.47
CA ILE A 448 9.73 -19.42 -9.14
C ILE A 448 10.56 -19.22 -10.41
N ARG A 449 10.30 -20.00 -11.45
CA ARG A 449 11.02 -19.88 -12.72
C ARG A 449 10.80 -18.52 -13.39
N ALA A 450 9.58 -18.01 -13.35
CA ALA A 450 9.28 -16.67 -13.82
C ALA A 450 10.08 -15.60 -13.05
N CYS A 451 10.18 -15.70 -11.71
CA CYS A 451 10.97 -14.78 -10.88
C CYS A 451 12.47 -14.83 -11.19
N GLU A 452 13.05 -16.01 -11.48
CA GLU A 452 14.45 -16.15 -11.93
C GLU A 452 14.69 -15.39 -13.25
N LEU A 453 13.78 -15.56 -14.21
CA LEU A 453 13.87 -14.89 -15.51
C LEU A 453 13.64 -13.38 -15.39
N ILE A 454 12.72 -12.93 -14.52
CA ILE A 454 12.53 -11.51 -14.21
C ILE A 454 13.84 -10.89 -13.72
N GLY A 455 14.48 -11.52 -12.73
CA GLY A 455 15.79 -11.05 -12.22
C GLY A 455 16.90 -11.05 -13.26
N THR A 456 16.79 -11.90 -14.29
CA THR A 456 17.77 -11.97 -15.40
C THR A 456 17.51 -10.91 -16.48
N PHE A 457 16.25 -10.61 -16.76
CA PHE A 457 15.86 -9.78 -17.91
C PHE A 457 15.66 -8.32 -17.55
N GLU A 458 15.17 -8.01 -16.35
CA GLU A 458 14.91 -6.62 -15.98
C GLU A 458 16.20 -5.89 -15.61
N LYS A 459 16.34 -4.66 -16.08
CA LYS A 459 17.53 -3.83 -15.87
C LYS A 459 17.63 -3.25 -14.46
N VAL A 460 16.50 -3.20 -13.76
CA VAL A 460 16.37 -2.54 -12.45
C VAL A 460 15.53 -3.39 -11.51
N LYS A 461 15.82 -3.29 -10.23
CA LYS A 461 15.00 -3.93 -9.20
C LYS A 461 13.60 -3.33 -9.19
N ARG A 462 12.60 -4.15 -8.91
CA ARG A 462 11.20 -3.73 -8.85
C ARG A 462 10.87 -2.91 -7.61
N GLY A 463 11.51 -3.24 -6.48
CA GLY A 463 11.23 -2.61 -5.21
C GLY A 463 9.76 -2.78 -4.80
N ILE A 464 9.03 -1.68 -4.61
CA ILE A 464 7.64 -1.71 -4.20
C ILE A 464 6.73 -2.31 -5.29
N TYR A 465 7.10 -2.18 -6.57
CA TYR A 465 6.30 -2.71 -7.67
C TYR A 465 6.23 -4.23 -7.64
N GLY A 466 5.01 -4.76 -7.57
CA GLY A 466 4.74 -6.20 -7.42
C GLY A 466 5.01 -6.76 -6.02
N GLY A 467 5.37 -5.89 -5.06
CA GLY A 467 5.46 -6.20 -3.64
C GLY A 467 4.11 -6.11 -2.93
N ALA A 468 4.13 -6.18 -1.59
CA ALA A 468 2.98 -6.02 -0.71
C ALA A 468 2.99 -4.64 -0.03
N LEU A 469 1.84 -3.98 0.07
CA LEU A 469 1.68 -2.72 0.77
C LEU A 469 0.37 -2.71 1.55
N GLY A 470 0.41 -2.27 2.82
CA GLY A 470 -0.75 -2.25 3.69
C GLY A 470 -0.39 -2.27 5.16
N TYR A 471 -1.13 -3.05 5.96
CA TYR A 471 -0.91 -3.14 7.39
C TYR A 471 -0.98 -4.58 7.93
N ILE A 472 -0.28 -4.80 9.04
CA ILE A 472 -0.41 -5.97 9.92
C ILE A 472 -0.81 -5.45 11.30
N ASP A 473 -2.03 -5.80 11.75
CA ASP A 473 -2.59 -5.34 13.03
C ASP A 473 -2.04 -6.14 14.22
N PHE A 474 -2.01 -5.54 15.40
CA PHE A 474 -1.61 -6.20 16.66
C PHE A 474 -2.54 -7.34 17.07
N THR A 475 -3.74 -7.42 16.54
CA THR A 475 -4.68 -8.54 16.72
C THR A 475 -4.32 -9.76 15.88
N GLY A 476 -3.37 -9.63 14.94
CA GLY A 476 -3.00 -10.65 13.97
C GLY A 476 -3.75 -10.53 12.64
N ASN A 477 -4.68 -9.60 12.50
CA ASN A 477 -5.31 -9.28 11.22
C ASN A 477 -4.32 -8.59 10.28
N MET A 478 -4.59 -8.65 8.99
CA MET A 478 -3.75 -8.06 7.96
C MET A 478 -4.59 -7.72 6.73
N ASP A 479 -4.27 -6.61 6.08
CA ASP A 479 -4.81 -6.27 4.76
C ASP A 479 -3.69 -5.68 3.90
N MET A 480 -3.30 -6.40 2.84
CA MET A 480 -2.22 -6.05 1.94
C MET A 480 -2.70 -6.01 0.50
N CYS A 481 -2.40 -4.92 -0.19
CA CYS A 481 -2.58 -4.82 -1.63
C CYS A 481 -1.28 -5.14 -2.38
N ILE A 482 -1.41 -5.39 -3.68
CA ILE A 482 -0.27 -5.49 -4.59
C ILE A 482 0.26 -4.09 -4.87
N GLY A 483 1.57 -3.91 -4.81
CA GLY A 483 2.25 -2.65 -5.10
C GLY A 483 2.23 -2.33 -6.61
N ILE A 484 1.10 -1.85 -7.12
CA ILE A 484 0.90 -1.39 -8.50
C ILE A 484 0.17 -0.06 -8.53
N ARG A 485 0.19 0.62 -9.68
CA ARG A 485 -0.46 1.93 -9.85
C ARG A 485 -0.01 2.93 -8.78
N LEU A 486 1.28 2.94 -8.51
CA LEU A 486 1.91 3.79 -7.50
C LEU A 486 3.03 4.62 -8.09
N ILE A 487 3.33 5.68 -7.37
CA ILE A 487 4.46 6.58 -7.59
C ILE A 487 5.21 6.63 -6.27
N TYR A 488 6.51 6.48 -6.31
CA TYR A 488 7.32 6.75 -5.13
C TYR A 488 8.41 7.77 -5.44
N LYS A 489 8.76 8.54 -4.43
CA LYS A 489 9.81 9.54 -4.47
C LYS A 489 10.93 9.11 -3.53
N LYS A 490 12.15 9.11 -4.03
CA LYS A 490 13.37 8.86 -3.27
C LYS A 490 14.53 9.66 -3.87
N ALA A 491 15.39 10.25 -3.03
CA ALA A 491 16.58 11.00 -3.44
C ALA A 491 16.31 12.06 -4.55
N GLY A 492 15.21 12.83 -4.42
CA GLY A 492 14.88 13.90 -5.37
C GLY A 492 14.38 13.41 -6.75
N ARG A 493 14.00 12.14 -6.86
CA ARG A 493 13.44 11.55 -8.08
C ARG A 493 12.11 10.88 -7.79
N VAL A 494 11.23 10.86 -8.79
CA VAL A 494 10.03 10.04 -8.80
C VAL A 494 10.20 8.84 -9.71
N PHE A 495 9.55 7.75 -9.34
CA PHE A 495 9.57 6.48 -10.04
C PHE A 495 8.15 5.98 -10.25
N VAL A 496 7.87 5.53 -11.46
CA VAL A 496 6.64 4.85 -11.89
C VAL A 496 7.06 3.53 -12.51
N HIS A 497 6.45 2.43 -12.08
CA HIS A 497 6.74 1.10 -12.59
C HIS A 497 5.48 0.46 -13.13
N THR A 498 5.55 -0.12 -14.32
CA THR A 498 4.43 -0.81 -14.97
C THR A 498 4.94 -2.02 -15.73
N GLY A 499 4.06 -2.98 -16.02
CA GLY A 499 4.43 -4.18 -16.75
C GLY A 499 3.28 -4.75 -17.57
N ALA A 500 3.63 -5.65 -18.47
CA ALA A 500 2.72 -6.41 -19.32
C ALA A 500 2.98 -7.91 -19.18
N GLY A 501 1.92 -8.71 -19.24
CA GLY A 501 1.99 -10.17 -19.19
C GLY A 501 2.35 -10.73 -20.55
N ILE A 502 3.52 -11.32 -20.67
CA ILE A 502 4.03 -11.88 -21.93
C ILE A 502 3.61 -13.35 -22.05
N VAL A 503 2.92 -13.68 -23.11
CA VAL A 503 2.53 -15.03 -23.54
C VAL A 503 3.07 -15.35 -24.93
N ALA A 504 2.87 -16.58 -25.41
CA ALA A 504 3.38 -17.03 -26.70
C ALA A 504 2.98 -16.12 -27.88
N ASP A 505 1.74 -15.65 -27.87
CA ASP A 505 1.15 -14.84 -28.94
C ASP A 505 1.30 -13.32 -28.72
N SER A 506 2.04 -12.89 -27.71
CA SER A 506 2.27 -11.47 -27.43
C SER A 506 2.97 -10.77 -28.59
N ILE A 507 2.48 -9.58 -28.95
CA ILE A 507 3.12 -8.71 -29.94
C ILE A 507 3.98 -7.70 -29.20
N PRO A 508 5.33 -7.72 -29.36
CA PRO A 508 6.25 -6.93 -28.53
C PRO A 508 5.92 -5.44 -28.46
N GLU A 509 5.53 -4.85 -29.60
CA GLU A 509 5.20 -3.44 -29.69
C GLU A 509 3.89 -3.09 -28.95
N HIS A 510 2.93 -4.02 -28.90
CA HIS A 510 1.68 -3.87 -28.15
C HIS A 510 1.96 -3.91 -26.65
N GLU A 511 2.79 -4.85 -26.19
CA GLU A 511 3.14 -4.99 -24.77
C GLU A 511 3.91 -3.76 -24.26
N PHE A 512 4.83 -3.20 -25.06
CA PHE A 512 5.47 -1.93 -24.73
C PHE A 512 4.45 -0.81 -24.57
N ASN A 513 3.53 -0.66 -25.54
CA ASN A 513 2.50 0.37 -25.49
C ASN A 513 1.55 0.17 -24.30
N GLU A 514 1.27 -1.07 -23.90
CA GLU A 514 0.49 -1.38 -22.71
C GLU A 514 1.17 -0.87 -21.44
N CYS A 515 2.49 -1.07 -21.28
CA CYS A 515 3.26 -0.50 -20.17
C CYS A 515 3.12 1.03 -20.13
N ILE A 516 3.28 1.72 -21.26
CA ILE A 516 3.12 3.17 -21.32
C ILE A 516 1.67 3.58 -20.98
N HIS A 517 0.67 2.87 -21.48
CA HIS A 517 -0.74 3.13 -21.18
C HIS A 517 -1.05 2.99 -19.68
N LYS A 518 -0.52 1.94 -19.03
CA LYS A 518 -0.69 1.72 -17.59
C LYS A 518 -0.05 2.84 -16.76
N ALA A 519 0.98 3.51 -17.26
CA ALA A 519 1.64 4.63 -16.59
C ALA A 519 0.89 5.97 -16.74
N LYS A 520 -0.02 6.11 -17.72
CA LYS A 520 -0.68 7.40 -18.05
C LYS A 520 -1.38 8.05 -16.85
N SER A 521 -2.07 7.27 -16.01
CA SER A 521 -2.74 7.81 -14.82
C SER A 521 -1.75 8.39 -13.82
N SER A 522 -0.58 7.75 -13.66
CA SER A 522 0.50 8.22 -12.80
C SER A 522 1.13 9.50 -13.35
N PHE A 523 1.34 9.58 -14.67
CA PHE A 523 1.87 10.79 -15.31
C PHE A 523 0.88 11.96 -15.20
N ALA A 524 -0.41 11.70 -15.44
CA ALA A 524 -1.45 12.71 -15.27
C ALA A 524 -1.50 13.24 -13.83
N ALA A 525 -1.37 12.35 -12.84
CA ALA A 525 -1.33 12.73 -11.44
C ALA A 525 -0.07 13.55 -11.06
N LEU A 526 1.05 13.31 -11.75
CA LEU A 526 2.29 14.11 -11.64
C LEU A 526 2.21 15.44 -12.39
N GLY A 527 1.12 15.72 -13.13
CA GLY A 527 0.99 16.88 -14.01
C GLY A 527 1.94 16.84 -15.22
N TYR A 528 2.42 15.66 -15.60
CA TYR A 528 3.35 15.48 -16.73
C TYR A 528 2.60 15.21 -18.03
N THR A 529 2.85 16.04 -19.05
CA THR A 529 2.22 15.98 -20.38
C THR A 529 3.23 15.66 -21.49
N GLY A 530 4.52 15.52 -21.17
CA GLY A 530 5.57 15.20 -22.14
C GLY A 530 5.56 13.72 -22.57
N GLU A 531 6.35 13.41 -23.55
CA GLU A 531 6.62 12.02 -23.97
C GLU A 531 7.65 11.37 -23.05
N VAL A 532 7.69 10.03 -23.05
CA VAL A 532 8.66 9.22 -22.31
C VAL A 532 9.87 8.98 -23.23
N GLU A 533 11.06 9.36 -22.78
CA GLU A 533 12.33 9.18 -23.46
C GLU A 533 12.99 7.82 -23.18
#